data_0354b812ef429c0c4e8d4ac5496a0e01
#
_entry.id   0354b812ef429c0c4e8d4ac5496a0e01
#
_cell.length_a   1.000
_cell.length_b   1.000
_cell.length_c   1.000
_cell.angle_alpha   90.00
_cell.angle_beta   90.00
_cell.angle_gamma   90.00
#
_symmetry.space_group_name_H-M   'P 1'
#
loop_
_entity.id
_entity.type
_entity.pdbx_description
1 polymer ?
#
loop_
_entity_poly.entity_id
_entity_poly.type
_entity_poly.pdbx_seq_one_letter_code
_entity_poly.pdbx_strand_id
1 'polypeptide(L)'
;GEARRPAGDHAEEPVYAPGGSRESAGTWRGSSGGAARERLHRDAYPELGTGAAAGGPARDARTLLREMNVLGQLHRTFILGETPQGLWIIDQHVAHERVLYERFLRRAARGGGSVQHLLAPVAVTFSPERSGLAEQYQEELARLGFVLEPFGGASYLVRGVPVELGPGADAARLTGVLEEVLDACDGEGGFSAHEAAASLACRAAVKAGQVLDMSRMKKLLAQLAEADNPFACPHGRPVIIELDRMDLERRFGRR
;
A
#
# COMPACT_ATOMS: atom_id res chain seq x y z
N GLY A 1 -53.02 25.77 -30.91
CA GLY A 1 -51.63 25.84 -30.48
C GLY A 1 -51.24 24.54 -29.79
N GLU A 2 -50.72 23.55 -30.58
CA GLU A 2 -50.18 22.29 -30.03
C GLU A 2 -48.73 22.51 -29.60
N ALA A 3 -48.48 22.26 -28.31
CA ALA A 3 -47.13 22.26 -27.75
C ALA A 3 -46.47 20.89 -27.96
N ARG A 4 -45.40 20.88 -28.77
CA ARG A 4 -44.51 19.71 -28.94
C ARG A 4 -43.74 19.44 -27.66
N ARG A 5 -43.79 18.18 -27.18
CA ARG A 5 -42.91 17.63 -26.12
C ARG A 5 -41.54 17.30 -26.73
N PRO A 6 -40.42 17.55 -26.03
CA PRO A 6 -39.11 17.10 -26.49
C PRO A 6 -38.93 15.59 -26.20
N ALA A 7 -38.23 14.94 -27.13
CA ALA A 7 -37.88 13.52 -27.10
C ALA A 7 -36.96 13.16 -25.91
N GLY A 8 -37.23 11.99 -25.32
CA GLY A 8 -36.47 11.47 -24.20
C GLY A 8 -35.06 11.04 -24.62
N ASP A 9 -34.15 11.39 -23.74
CA ASP A 9 -32.75 11.00 -23.74
C ASP A 9 -32.66 9.54 -23.27
N HIS A 10 -32.31 8.64 -24.17
CA HIS A 10 -32.04 7.25 -23.83
C HIS A 10 -30.61 7.15 -23.31
N ALA A 11 -30.44 7.22 -21.99
CA ALA A 11 -29.20 6.81 -21.33
C ALA A 11 -29.07 5.28 -21.46
N GLU A 12 -28.12 4.82 -22.27
CA GLU A 12 -27.70 3.42 -22.32
C GLU A 12 -27.03 3.03 -20.99
N GLU A 13 -27.63 2.10 -20.27
CA GLU A 13 -27.03 1.48 -19.11
C GLU A 13 -25.86 0.58 -19.55
N PRO A 14 -24.72 0.62 -18.84
CA PRO A 14 -23.62 -0.30 -19.13
C PRO A 14 -23.96 -1.70 -18.66
N VAL A 15 -24.02 -2.64 -19.60
CA VAL A 15 -24.15 -4.08 -19.38
C VAL A 15 -22.85 -4.61 -18.78
N TYR A 16 -22.70 -4.54 -17.46
CA TYR A 16 -21.74 -5.37 -16.73
C TYR A 16 -22.28 -5.72 -15.34
N ALA A 17 -22.82 -6.95 -15.23
CA ALA A 17 -23.18 -7.54 -13.95
C ALA A 17 -21.92 -8.17 -13.31
N PRO A 18 -21.57 -7.87 -12.06
CA PRO A 18 -20.50 -8.59 -11.37
C PRO A 18 -21.05 -9.95 -10.91
N GLY A 19 -20.58 -11.02 -11.55
CA GLY A 19 -20.76 -12.39 -11.09
C GLY A 19 -20.05 -12.56 -9.75
N GLY A 20 -20.81 -12.86 -8.68
CA GLY A 20 -20.29 -13.19 -7.38
C GLY A 20 -19.59 -14.55 -7.40
N SER A 21 -18.32 -14.57 -7.09
CA SER A 21 -17.63 -15.72 -6.55
C SER A 21 -17.12 -15.37 -5.15
N ARG A 22 -17.76 -16.02 -4.15
CA ARG A 22 -17.25 -16.07 -2.79
C ARG A 22 -15.98 -16.90 -2.80
N GLU A 23 -14.84 -16.27 -2.78
CA GLU A 23 -13.59 -16.94 -2.42
C GLU A 23 -13.38 -16.83 -0.92
N SER A 24 -13.24 -18.01 -0.33
CA SER A 24 -12.99 -18.28 1.08
C SER A 24 -11.72 -17.58 1.54
N ALA A 25 -11.86 -16.79 2.61
CA ALA A 25 -10.74 -16.26 3.38
C ALA A 25 -9.95 -17.43 3.98
N GLY A 26 -8.87 -17.82 3.31
CA GLY A 26 -7.88 -18.74 3.85
C GLY A 26 -7.13 -18.04 4.98
N THR A 27 -7.22 -18.55 6.19
CA THR A 27 -6.45 -18.17 7.36
C THR A 27 -4.96 -18.39 7.09
N TRP A 28 -4.23 -17.30 6.91
CA TRP A 28 -2.79 -17.31 6.75
C TRP A 28 -2.12 -17.38 8.13
N ARG A 29 -1.55 -18.55 8.46
CA ARG A 29 -0.69 -18.69 9.64
C ARG A 29 0.70 -18.16 9.30
N GLY A 30 1.18 -17.19 10.09
CA GLY A 30 2.51 -16.63 9.97
C GLY A 30 3.60 -17.68 10.18
N SER A 31 4.60 -17.68 9.32
CA SER A 31 5.87 -18.37 9.55
C SER A 31 7.01 -17.37 9.41
N SER A 32 7.84 -17.32 10.43
CA SER A 32 9.11 -16.63 10.55
C SER A 32 9.99 -16.82 9.31
N GLY A 33 10.36 -15.77 8.62
CA GLY A 33 11.35 -15.88 7.56
C GLY A 33 11.38 -14.75 6.53
N GLY A 34 11.69 -13.52 6.94
CA GLY A 34 11.92 -12.42 5.99
C GLY A 34 12.99 -12.76 4.94
N ALA A 35 14.09 -13.36 5.35
CA ALA A 35 15.18 -13.78 4.45
C ALA A 35 14.83 -14.99 3.56
N ALA A 36 13.91 -15.87 4.01
CA ALA A 36 13.44 -16.98 3.20
C ALA A 36 12.42 -16.54 2.16
N ARG A 37 11.58 -15.53 2.48
CA ARG A 37 10.62 -14.92 1.53
C ARG A 37 11.33 -14.12 0.43
N GLU A 38 12.41 -13.43 0.76
CA GLU A 38 13.21 -12.69 -0.22
C GLU A 38 13.91 -13.64 -1.22
N ARG A 39 14.33 -14.82 -0.77
CA ARG A 39 14.86 -15.89 -1.63
C ARG A 39 13.78 -16.52 -2.52
N LEU A 40 12.62 -16.88 -1.98
CA LEU A 40 11.51 -17.44 -2.75
C LEU A 40 11.02 -16.50 -3.86
N HIS A 41 11.05 -15.20 -3.62
CA HIS A 41 10.68 -14.21 -4.64
C HIS A 41 11.70 -14.12 -5.76
N ARG A 42 12.99 -14.22 -5.44
CA ARG A 42 14.08 -14.23 -6.43
C ARG A 42 14.00 -15.46 -7.33
N ASP A 43 13.61 -16.61 -6.78
CA ASP A 43 13.48 -17.88 -7.51
C ASP A 43 12.19 -17.98 -8.35
N ALA A 44 11.11 -17.29 -7.89
CA ALA A 44 9.83 -17.27 -8.61
C ALA A 44 9.80 -16.30 -9.81
N TYR A 45 10.66 -15.28 -9.79
CA TYR A 45 10.77 -14.28 -10.85
C TYR A 45 12.25 -13.95 -11.12
N PRO A 46 13.02 -14.91 -11.66
CA PRO A 46 14.46 -14.74 -11.93
C PRO A 46 14.74 -13.56 -12.87
N GLU A 47 13.79 -13.21 -13.73
CA GLU A 47 13.87 -12.08 -14.68
C GLU A 47 13.66 -10.70 -14.03
N LEU A 48 13.12 -10.65 -12.80
CA LEU A 48 12.92 -9.41 -12.02
C LEU A 48 14.10 -9.14 -11.06
N GLY A 49 15.08 -10.03 -11.04
CA GLY A 49 16.31 -9.85 -10.29
C GLY A 49 17.17 -8.77 -10.91
N THR A 50 17.30 -7.64 -10.21
CA THR A 50 18.31 -6.60 -10.45
C THR A 50 18.65 -6.42 -11.93
N GLY A 51 17.83 -5.66 -12.67
CA GLY A 51 18.09 -5.31 -14.06
C GLY A 51 19.40 -4.54 -14.23
N ALA A 52 20.51 -5.27 -14.18
CA ALA A 52 21.74 -4.89 -14.82
C ALA A 52 21.61 -5.29 -16.29
N ALA A 53 20.78 -4.54 -17.05
CA ALA A 53 20.82 -4.60 -18.50
C ALA A 53 22.20 -4.15 -18.94
N ALA A 54 22.91 -5.04 -19.61
CA ALA A 54 24.18 -4.78 -20.25
C ALA A 54 24.02 -3.61 -21.25
N GLY A 55 24.80 -2.52 -21.05
CA GLY A 55 25.08 -1.58 -22.14
C GLY A 55 24.58 -0.14 -21.97
N GLY A 56 25.04 0.56 -20.96
CA GLY A 56 24.92 2.01 -20.79
C GLY A 56 25.06 2.39 -19.31
N PRO A 57 25.39 3.64 -18.95
CA PRO A 57 25.32 4.04 -17.56
C PRO A 57 23.86 3.85 -17.13
N ALA A 58 23.61 2.81 -16.31
CA ALA A 58 22.28 2.50 -15.79
C ALA A 58 21.81 3.74 -15.03
N ARG A 59 20.87 4.50 -15.63
CA ARG A 59 20.17 5.54 -14.89
C ARG A 59 19.53 4.85 -13.72
N ASP A 60 19.89 5.32 -12.51
CA ASP A 60 19.31 4.80 -11.28
C ASP A 60 17.78 4.81 -11.42
N ALA A 61 17.14 3.71 -11.06
CA ALA A 61 15.67 3.57 -11.12
C ALA A 61 14.94 4.72 -10.42
N ARG A 62 15.56 5.30 -9.40
CA ARG A 62 15.06 6.49 -8.70
C ARG A 62 14.99 7.71 -9.63
N THR A 63 15.99 7.89 -10.48
CA THR A 63 16.01 8.95 -11.50
C THR A 63 14.91 8.70 -12.54
N LEU A 64 14.76 7.46 -13.01
CA LEU A 64 13.72 7.10 -13.97
C LEU A 64 12.32 7.34 -13.40
N LEU A 65 12.06 6.97 -12.14
CA LEU A 65 10.77 7.23 -11.47
C LEU A 65 10.41 8.72 -11.36
N ARG A 66 11.43 9.59 -11.23
CA ARG A 66 11.22 11.04 -11.15
C ARG A 66 11.04 11.71 -12.51
N GLU A 67 11.74 11.21 -13.52
CA GLU A 67 11.85 11.83 -14.85
C GLU A 67 10.93 11.21 -15.89
N MET A 68 10.34 10.02 -15.62
CA MET A 68 9.48 9.34 -16.58
C MET A 68 8.30 10.22 -17.03
N ASN A 69 7.96 10.09 -18.29
CA ASN A 69 6.75 10.68 -18.83
C ASN A 69 5.53 9.86 -18.41
N VAL A 70 4.74 10.35 -17.46
CA VAL A 70 3.51 9.67 -17.02
C VAL A 70 2.45 9.81 -18.11
N LEU A 71 2.07 8.68 -18.71
CA LEU A 71 1.09 8.61 -19.80
C LEU A 71 -0.35 8.64 -19.26
N GLY A 72 -0.60 8.05 -18.11
CA GLY A 72 -1.91 8.01 -17.48
C GLY A 72 -2.13 6.80 -16.57
N GLN A 73 -3.40 6.59 -16.21
CA GLN A 73 -3.84 5.49 -15.37
C GLN A 73 -4.65 4.48 -16.19
N LEU A 74 -4.33 3.18 -16.07
CA LEU A 74 -5.05 2.07 -16.70
C LEU A 74 -5.89 1.35 -15.65
N HIS A 75 -7.18 1.13 -15.95
CA HIS A 75 -8.13 0.42 -15.09
C HIS A 75 -8.19 0.91 -13.64
N ARG A 76 -7.87 2.19 -13.40
CA ARG A 76 -7.82 2.78 -12.04
C ARG A 76 -6.91 1.99 -11.07
N THR A 77 -5.96 1.26 -11.62
CA THR A 77 -5.08 0.33 -10.87
C THR A 77 -3.61 0.53 -11.23
N PHE A 78 -3.31 0.70 -12.51
CA PHE A 78 -1.93 0.77 -12.97
C PHE A 78 -1.60 2.18 -13.49
N ILE A 79 -0.43 2.68 -13.10
CA ILE A 79 0.16 3.90 -13.67
C ILE A 79 1.05 3.47 -14.82
N LEU A 80 0.86 4.08 -16.00
CA LEU A 80 1.70 3.86 -17.18
C LEU A 80 2.70 5.01 -17.30
N GLY A 81 3.95 4.67 -17.49
CA GLY A 81 5.03 5.64 -17.65
C GLY A 81 5.99 5.24 -18.77
N GLU A 82 6.34 6.20 -19.62
CA GLU A 82 7.34 6.04 -20.65
C GLU A 82 8.73 6.39 -20.09
N THR A 83 9.69 5.53 -20.36
CA THR A 83 11.10 5.73 -20.04
C THR A 83 11.93 5.65 -21.32
N PRO A 84 13.20 6.07 -21.31
CA PRO A 84 14.08 5.89 -22.48
C PRO A 84 14.24 4.44 -22.91
N GLN A 85 14.03 3.48 -22.00
CA GLN A 85 14.19 2.05 -22.25
C GLN A 85 12.91 1.39 -22.77
N GLY A 86 11.72 1.92 -22.41
CA GLY A 86 10.45 1.33 -22.80
C GLY A 86 9.28 1.83 -21.94
N LEU A 87 8.32 0.94 -21.70
CA LEU A 87 7.11 1.22 -20.94
C LEU A 87 7.21 0.60 -19.53
N TRP A 88 6.98 1.40 -18.51
CA TRP A 88 6.79 0.93 -17.15
C TRP A 88 5.30 0.87 -16.80
N ILE A 89 4.90 -0.24 -16.22
CA ILE A 89 3.56 -0.47 -15.67
C ILE A 89 3.73 -0.60 -14.17
N ILE A 90 3.15 0.33 -13.42
CA ILE A 90 3.34 0.44 -11.97
C ILE A 90 1.99 0.21 -11.30
N ASP A 91 1.93 -0.79 -10.40
CA ASP A 91 0.74 -1.01 -9.57
C ASP A 91 0.66 0.09 -8.51
N GLN A 92 -0.38 0.94 -8.59
CA GLN A 92 -0.55 2.08 -7.68
C GLN A 92 -0.76 1.66 -6.22
N HIS A 93 -1.42 0.54 -5.98
CA HIS A 93 -1.68 0.03 -4.63
C HIS A 93 -0.38 -0.48 -4.01
N VAL A 94 0.33 -1.34 -4.73
CA VAL A 94 1.60 -1.93 -4.30
C VAL A 94 2.68 -0.85 -4.12
N ALA A 95 2.72 0.14 -5.02
CA ALA A 95 3.60 1.31 -4.90
C ALA A 95 3.31 2.12 -3.62
N HIS A 96 2.03 2.37 -3.34
CA HIS A 96 1.66 3.12 -2.14
C HIS A 96 1.89 2.32 -0.85
N GLU A 97 1.62 1.00 -0.85
CA GLU A 97 2.03 0.11 0.25
C GLU A 97 3.52 0.27 0.56
N ARG A 98 4.38 0.23 -0.47
CA ARG A 98 5.84 0.36 -0.30
C ARG A 98 6.24 1.71 0.30
N VAL A 99 5.69 2.80 -0.21
CA VAL A 99 5.94 4.14 0.31
C VAL A 99 5.53 4.26 1.78
N LEU A 100 4.35 3.76 2.13
CA LEU A 100 3.84 3.83 3.50
C LEU A 100 4.64 2.95 4.46
N TYR A 101 4.97 1.74 4.04
CA TYR A 101 5.78 0.83 4.82
C TYR A 101 7.10 1.46 5.26
N GLU A 102 7.87 2.02 4.34
CA GLU A 102 9.13 2.67 4.69
C GLU A 102 8.94 3.93 5.51
N ARG A 103 7.82 4.63 5.34
CA ARG A 103 7.47 5.77 6.17
C ARG A 103 7.19 5.35 7.61
N PHE A 104 6.44 4.28 7.82
CA PHE A 104 6.19 3.73 9.16
C PHE A 104 7.47 3.18 9.80
N LEU A 105 8.33 2.50 9.05
CA LEU A 105 9.62 2.04 9.56
C LEU A 105 10.51 3.20 10.03
N ARG A 106 10.63 4.24 9.18
CA ARG A 106 11.40 5.44 9.55
C ARG A 106 10.83 6.13 10.79
N ARG A 107 9.51 6.11 10.95
CA ARG A 107 8.82 6.66 12.13
C ARG A 107 9.11 5.82 13.38
N ALA A 108 8.98 4.52 13.30
CA ALA A 108 9.29 3.60 14.42
C ALA A 108 10.75 3.77 14.90
N ALA A 109 11.69 3.93 13.95
CA ALA A 109 13.11 4.06 14.27
C ALA A 109 13.49 5.42 14.89
N ARG A 110 12.87 6.52 14.43
CA ARG A 110 13.25 7.88 14.84
C ARG A 110 12.45 8.42 16.03
N GLY A 111 11.32 7.77 16.36
CA GLY A 111 10.34 8.29 17.30
C GLY A 111 9.62 9.53 16.77
N GLY A 112 8.30 9.52 16.87
CA GLY A 112 7.45 10.67 16.52
C GLY A 112 7.18 10.79 15.01
N GLY A 113 5.92 10.84 14.66
CA GLY A 113 5.41 11.12 13.33
C GLY A 113 4.21 12.06 13.44
N SER A 114 3.72 12.54 12.31
CA SER A 114 2.50 13.35 12.30
C SER A 114 1.33 12.51 12.79
N VAL A 115 0.76 12.90 13.92
CA VAL A 115 -0.44 12.31 14.50
C VAL A 115 -1.63 13.16 14.11
N GLN A 116 -2.68 12.51 13.63
CA GLN A 116 -3.99 13.13 13.48
C GLN A 116 -4.77 12.93 14.77
N HIS A 117 -4.93 14.00 15.56
CA HIS A 117 -5.80 13.96 16.72
C HIS A 117 -7.27 13.89 16.27
N LEU A 118 -8.02 13.02 16.95
CA LEU A 118 -9.44 12.85 16.69
C LEU A 118 -10.22 13.95 17.41
N LEU A 119 -11.28 14.48 16.76
CA LEU A 119 -12.16 15.50 17.37
C LEU A 119 -12.86 14.97 18.61
N ALA A 120 -13.24 13.70 18.60
CA ALA A 120 -13.75 12.98 19.77
C ALA A 120 -12.95 11.67 19.90
N PRO A 121 -12.55 11.29 21.12
CA PRO A 121 -11.89 10.00 21.34
C PRO A 121 -12.82 8.85 20.94
N VAL A 122 -12.24 7.80 20.38
CA VAL A 122 -12.96 6.60 19.99
C VAL A 122 -12.61 5.48 20.95
N ALA A 123 -13.62 4.89 21.59
CA ALA A 123 -13.43 3.75 22.49
C ALA A 123 -13.24 2.47 21.66
N VAL A 124 -12.20 1.72 21.97
CA VAL A 124 -11.92 0.38 21.44
C VAL A 124 -11.78 -0.58 22.60
N THR A 125 -12.18 -1.85 22.39
CA THR A 125 -12.08 -2.89 23.43
C THR A 125 -11.38 -4.10 22.81
N PHE A 126 -10.37 -4.60 23.49
CA PHE A 126 -9.58 -5.75 23.04
C PHE A 126 -9.93 -7.02 23.82
N SER A 127 -9.44 -8.17 23.35
CA SER A 127 -9.36 -9.35 24.19
C SER A 127 -8.35 -9.12 25.33
N PRO A 128 -8.43 -9.86 26.45
CA PRO A 128 -7.46 -9.72 27.55
C PRO A 128 -6.01 -9.86 27.10
N GLU A 129 -5.73 -10.78 26.17
CA GLU A 129 -4.40 -11.00 25.60
C GLU A 129 -3.89 -9.78 24.85
N ARG A 130 -4.69 -9.26 23.90
CA ARG A 130 -4.33 -8.05 23.13
C ARG A 130 -4.27 -6.79 23.98
N SER A 131 -5.08 -6.70 25.05
CA SER A 131 -4.98 -5.60 26.02
C SER A 131 -3.62 -5.61 26.73
N GLY A 132 -3.12 -6.80 27.10
CA GLY A 132 -1.76 -6.96 27.65
C GLY A 132 -0.68 -6.52 26.67
N LEU A 133 -0.81 -6.88 25.38
CA LEU A 133 0.11 -6.42 24.32
C LEU A 133 0.04 -4.91 24.10
N ALA A 134 -1.17 -4.32 24.13
CA ALA A 134 -1.35 -2.88 23.98
C ALA A 134 -0.69 -2.09 25.13
N GLU A 135 -0.74 -2.60 26.35
CA GLU A 135 -0.04 -2.03 27.50
C GLU A 135 1.47 -2.21 27.38
N GLN A 136 1.92 -3.41 27.03
CA GLN A 136 3.34 -3.74 26.86
C GLN A 136 4.01 -2.90 25.77
N TYR A 137 3.34 -2.67 24.63
CA TYR A 137 3.89 -1.98 23.45
C TYR A 137 3.34 -0.56 23.26
N GLN A 138 2.90 0.09 24.34
CA GLN A 138 2.33 1.42 24.30
C GLN A 138 3.26 2.46 23.67
N GLU A 139 4.56 2.40 23.99
CA GLU A 139 5.56 3.32 23.42
C GLU A 139 5.77 3.09 21.94
N GLU A 140 5.81 1.84 21.47
CA GLU A 140 5.97 1.47 20.07
C GLU A 140 4.75 1.90 19.25
N LEU A 141 3.54 1.70 19.79
CA LEU A 141 2.31 2.19 19.18
C LEU A 141 2.30 3.72 19.10
N ALA A 142 2.80 4.41 20.12
CA ALA A 142 2.96 5.86 20.09
C ALA A 142 3.98 6.31 19.03
N ARG A 143 5.09 5.60 18.87
CA ARG A 143 6.06 5.86 17.79
C ARG A 143 5.44 5.67 16.41
N LEU A 144 4.55 4.71 16.23
CA LEU A 144 3.80 4.50 14.99
C LEU A 144 2.73 5.59 14.75
N GLY A 145 2.37 6.36 15.77
CA GLY A 145 1.45 7.50 15.67
C GLY A 145 0.08 7.25 16.29
N PHE A 146 -0.08 6.20 17.11
CA PHE A 146 -1.29 6.00 17.89
C PHE A 146 -1.18 6.70 19.25
N VAL A 147 -2.24 7.37 19.66
CA VAL A 147 -2.38 7.93 21.01
C VAL A 147 -3.48 7.17 21.71
N LEU A 148 -3.08 6.23 22.57
CA LEU A 148 -3.99 5.37 23.34
C LEU A 148 -3.97 5.77 24.80
N GLU A 149 -5.16 5.84 25.40
CA GLU A 149 -5.36 6.13 26.82
C GLU A 149 -6.17 4.99 27.45
N PRO A 150 -5.70 4.33 28.51
CA PRO A 150 -6.47 3.31 29.20
C PRO A 150 -7.83 3.88 29.69
N PHE A 151 -8.91 3.11 29.48
CA PHE A 151 -10.27 3.53 29.84
C PHE A 151 -10.96 2.55 30.81
N GLY A 152 -10.23 1.60 31.32
CA GLY A 152 -10.68 0.60 32.27
C GLY A 152 -10.94 -0.78 31.63
N GLY A 153 -10.58 -1.82 32.38
CA GLY A 153 -10.58 -3.19 31.86
C GLY A 153 -9.69 -3.32 30.62
N ALA A 154 -10.19 -3.98 29.59
CA ALA A 154 -9.51 -4.15 28.31
C ALA A 154 -9.88 -3.04 27.28
N SER A 155 -10.37 -1.89 27.74
CA SER A 155 -10.80 -0.79 26.88
C SER A 155 -9.79 0.36 26.86
N TYR A 156 -9.67 1.00 25.71
CA TYR A 156 -8.80 2.15 25.47
C TYR A 156 -9.55 3.26 24.72
N LEU A 157 -9.20 4.51 25.00
CA LEU A 157 -9.60 5.64 24.19
C LEU A 157 -8.51 5.97 23.17
N VAL A 158 -8.84 5.88 21.90
CA VAL A 158 -7.98 6.34 20.81
C VAL A 158 -8.19 7.83 20.64
N ARG A 159 -7.17 8.63 20.96
CA ARG A 159 -7.20 10.10 20.83
C ARG A 159 -6.48 10.58 19.58
N GLY A 160 -5.61 9.77 19.00
CA GLY A 160 -4.88 10.10 17.80
C GLY A 160 -4.47 8.87 17.02
N VAL A 161 -4.33 9.04 15.72
CA VAL A 161 -3.96 7.99 14.76
C VAL A 161 -2.90 8.50 13.79
N PRO A 162 -2.13 7.62 13.15
CA PRO A 162 -1.27 8.01 12.04
C PRO A 162 -2.05 8.75 10.96
N VAL A 163 -1.55 9.88 10.46
CA VAL A 163 -2.23 10.69 9.43
C VAL A 163 -2.49 9.91 8.14
N GLU A 164 -1.72 8.88 7.88
CA GLU A 164 -1.82 8.01 6.72
C GLU A 164 -3.09 7.13 6.73
N LEU A 165 -3.66 6.87 7.90
CA LEU A 165 -4.94 6.15 7.99
C LEU A 165 -6.12 6.98 7.48
N GLY A 166 -5.92 8.29 7.33
CA GLY A 166 -6.93 9.21 6.79
C GLY A 166 -8.12 9.44 7.72
N PRO A 167 -9.04 10.31 7.30
CA PRO A 167 -10.26 10.61 8.06
C PRO A 167 -11.25 9.44 8.03
N GLY A 168 -12.15 9.39 9.02
CA GLY A 168 -13.24 8.40 9.06
C GLY A 168 -12.89 7.10 9.80
N ALA A 169 -12.08 7.20 10.82
CA ALA A 169 -11.79 6.11 11.73
C ALA A 169 -12.96 5.90 12.71
N ASP A 170 -13.89 5.00 12.37
CA ASP A 170 -14.87 4.49 13.35
C ASP A 170 -14.24 3.45 14.29
N ALA A 171 -14.95 3.10 15.35
CA ALA A 171 -14.46 2.17 16.37
C ALA A 171 -14.10 0.79 15.76
N ALA A 172 -14.91 0.25 14.87
CA ALA A 172 -14.69 -1.07 14.27
C ALA A 172 -13.43 -1.09 13.41
N ARG A 173 -13.23 -0.03 12.59
CA ARG A 173 -12.03 0.11 11.76
C ARG A 173 -10.78 0.27 12.62
N LEU A 174 -10.83 1.10 13.67
CA LEU A 174 -9.68 1.32 14.55
C LEU A 174 -9.33 0.08 15.34
N THR A 175 -10.34 -0.62 15.88
CA THR A 175 -10.13 -1.91 16.55
C THR A 175 -9.43 -2.90 15.61
N GLY A 176 -9.95 -3.10 14.40
CA GLY A 176 -9.35 -4.03 13.45
C GLY A 176 -7.92 -3.68 13.03
N VAL A 177 -7.60 -2.38 12.85
CA VAL A 177 -6.22 -1.93 12.56
C VAL A 177 -5.29 -2.21 13.74
N LEU A 178 -5.71 -1.84 14.95
CA LEU A 178 -4.90 -2.02 16.17
C LEU A 178 -4.70 -3.51 16.48
N GLU A 179 -5.73 -4.34 16.33
CA GLU A 179 -5.62 -5.79 16.51
C GLU A 179 -4.61 -6.40 15.55
N GLU A 180 -4.63 -6.03 14.27
CA GLU A 180 -3.64 -6.53 13.29
C GLU A 180 -2.22 -6.07 13.62
N VAL A 181 -2.04 -4.85 14.12
CA VAL A 181 -0.73 -4.35 14.56
C VAL A 181 -0.27 -5.11 15.79
N LEU A 182 -1.16 -5.37 16.76
CA LEU A 182 -0.84 -6.13 17.96
C LEU A 182 -0.54 -7.60 17.65
N ASP A 183 -1.31 -8.23 16.75
CA ASP A 183 -1.06 -9.60 16.30
C ASP A 183 0.30 -9.73 15.57
N ALA A 184 0.73 -8.69 14.87
CA ALA A 184 2.05 -8.61 14.27
C ALA A 184 3.17 -8.48 15.30
N CYS A 185 2.84 -8.11 16.54
CA CYS A 185 3.78 -7.96 17.65
C CYS A 185 3.88 -9.20 18.56
N ASP A 186 2.97 -10.18 18.40
CA ASP A 186 2.88 -11.37 19.27
C ASP A 186 3.79 -12.54 18.79
N GLY A 187 4.90 -12.24 18.11
CA GLY A 187 5.87 -13.24 17.67
C GLY A 187 6.90 -13.59 18.76
N GLU A 188 7.58 -14.74 18.62
CA GLU A 188 8.64 -15.23 19.56
C GLU A 188 9.77 -14.20 19.80
N GLY A 189 9.88 -13.14 18.98
CA GLY A 189 10.87 -12.06 19.07
C GLY A 189 10.37 -10.76 19.72
N GLY A 190 9.12 -10.68 20.17
CA GLY A 190 8.51 -9.44 20.66
C GLY A 190 8.12 -8.48 19.54
N PHE A 191 8.06 -7.17 19.83
CA PHE A 191 7.63 -6.14 18.87
C PHE A 191 8.47 -6.12 17.59
N SER A 192 7.83 -6.37 16.46
CA SER A 192 8.44 -6.25 15.15
C SER A 192 7.97 -4.97 14.44
N ALA A 193 8.83 -3.95 14.39
CA ALA A 193 8.53 -2.71 13.65
C ALA A 193 8.26 -2.98 12.16
N HIS A 194 8.87 -4.01 11.57
CA HIS A 194 8.67 -4.40 10.18
C HIS A 194 7.26 -4.95 9.94
N GLU A 195 6.79 -5.85 10.81
CA GLU A 195 5.46 -6.46 10.68
C GLU A 195 4.36 -5.43 10.98
N ALA A 196 4.52 -4.65 12.04
CA ALA A 196 3.60 -3.55 12.35
C ALA A 196 3.51 -2.51 11.21
N ALA A 197 4.64 -2.11 10.63
CA ALA A 197 4.67 -1.19 9.51
C ALA A 197 4.03 -1.79 8.25
N ALA A 198 4.22 -3.09 7.97
CA ALA A 198 3.61 -3.77 6.84
C ALA A 198 2.08 -3.85 6.99
N SER A 199 1.59 -4.21 8.18
CA SER A 199 0.16 -4.24 8.51
C SER A 199 -0.49 -2.86 8.31
N LEU A 200 0.13 -1.82 8.88
CA LEU A 200 -0.35 -0.43 8.73
C LEU A 200 -0.34 0.04 7.27
N ALA A 201 0.71 -0.28 6.52
CA ALA A 201 0.82 0.10 5.11
C ALA A 201 -0.31 -0.50 4.27
N CYS A 202 -0.63 -1.79 4.46
CA CYS A 202 -1.74 -2.45 3.79
C CYS A 202 -3.09 -1.77 4.07
N ARG A 203 -3.32 -1.34 5.32
CA ARG A 203 -4.58 -0.70 5.73
C ARG A 203 -4.71 0.75 5.27
N ALA A 204 -3.60 1.46 5.16
CA ALA A 204 -3.56 2.88 4.78
C ALA A 204 -3.39 3.09 3.27
N ALA A 205 -2.96 2.07 2.51
CA ALA A 205 -2.71 2.21 1.08
C ALA A 205 -3.96 2.56 0.27
N VAL A 206 -3.75 3.31 -0.79
CA VAL A 206 -4.76 3.60 -1.83
C VAL A 206 -5.29 2.28 -2.36
N LYS A 207 -6.60 2.07 -2.32
CA LYS A 207 -7.20 0.83 -2.80
C LYS A 207 -7.14 0.74 -4.33
N ALA A 208 -7.07 -0.49 -4.84
CA ALA A 208 -7.29 -0.74 -6.27
C ALA A 208 -8.66 -0.17 -6.68
N GLY A 209 -8.73 0.40 -7.90
CA GLY A 209 -9.95 1.05 -8.39
C GLY A 209 -10.10 2.53 -8.01
N GLN A 210 -9.20 3.11 -7.24
CA GLN A 210 -9.22 4.55 -6.95
C GLN A 210 -8.63 5.36 -8.12
N VAL A 211 -9.36 6.37 -8.56
CA VAL A 211 -8.88 7.31 -9.60
C VAL A 211 -7.80 8.22 -9.00
N LEU A 212 -6.64 8.25 -9.64
CA LEU A 212 -5.58 9.21 -9.37
C LEU A 212 -5.52 10.22 -10.52
N ASP A 213 -5.51 11.50 -10.20
CA ASP A 213 -5.16 12.53 -11.15
C ASP A 213 -3.64 12.55 -11.44
N MET A 214 -3.23 13.26 -12.48
CA MET A 214 -1.83 13.34 -12.91
C MET A 214 -0.90 13.82 -11.78
N SER A 215 -1.35 14.77 -10.96
CA SER A 215 -0.55 15.30 -9.85
C SER A 215 -0.31 14.24 -8.77
N ARG A 216 -1.36 13.49 -8.42
CA ARG A 216 -1.27 12.40 -7.44
C ARG A 216 -0.41 11.25 -7.93
N MET A 217 -0.52 10.88 -9.22
CA MET A 217 0.35 9.87 -9.84
C MET A 217 1.82 10.29 -9.73
N LYS A 218 2.16 11.49 -10.19
CA LYS A 218 3.53 12.03 -10.11
C LYS A 218 4.05 12.11 -8.67
N LYS A 219 3.20 12.51 -7.73
CA LYS A 219 3.56 12.56 -6.31
C LYS A 219 3.87 11.17 -5.75
N LEU A 220 3.06 10.16 -6.10
CA LEU A 220 3.30 8.78 -5.68
C LEU A 220 4.62 8.24 -6.23
N LEU A 221 4.90 8.49 -7.51
CA LEU A 221 6.15 8.06 -8.15
C LEU A 221 7.38 8.76 -7.55
N ALA A 222 7.29 10.05 -7.25
CA ALA A 222 8.34 10.78 -6.56
C ALA A 222 8.61 10.21 -5.16
N GLN A 223 7.56 9.85 -4.41
CA GLN A 223 7.70 9.21 -3.11
C GLN A 223 8.28 7.80 -3.21
N LEU A 224 7.87 7.04 -4.23
CA LEU A 224 8.44 5.72 -4.51
C LEU A 224 9.93 5.79 -4.86
N ALA A 225 10.35 6.82 -5.58
CA ALA A 225 11.77 7.07 -5.89
C ALA A 225 12.64 7.31 -4.64
N GLU A 226 12.02 7.68 -3.51
CA GLU A 226 12.71 7.86 -2.22
C GLU A 226 12.76 6.57 -1.39
N ALA A 227 12.07 5.52 -1.84
CA ALA A 227 12.08 4.23 -1.17
C ALA A 227 13.44 3.53 -1.31
N ASP A 228 13.82 2.77 -0.29
CA ASP A 228 15.07 1.99 -0.31
C ASP A 228 15.01 0.87 -1.37
N ASN A 229 13.83 0.25 -1.52
CA ASN A 229 13.55 -0.71 -2.57
C ASN A 229 12.25 -0.37 -3.32
N PRO A 230 12.29 0.37 -4.44
CA PRO A 230 11.10 0.75 -5.18
C PRO A 230 10.47 -0.39 -6.02
N PHE A 231 11.11 -1.56 -6.12
CA PHE A 231 10.69 -2.62 -7.02
C PHE A 231 9.76 -3.67 -6.41
N ALA A 232 9.78 -3.82 -5.08
CA ALA A 232 8.97 -4.83 -4.38
C ALA A 232 8.28 -4.26 -3.15
N CYS A 233 7.06 -4.72 -2.86
CA CYS A 233 6.37 -4.41 -1.60
C CYS A 233 6.93 -5.25 -0.43
N PRO A 234 6.55 -4.96 0.82
CA PRO A 234 7.00 -5.74 1.99
C PRO A 234 6.64 -7.23 1.90
N HIS A 235 5.59 -7.57 1.14
CA HIS A 235 5.12 -8.95 0.93
C HIS A 235 5.76 -9.63 -0.28
N GLY A 236 6.72 -8.95 -0.96
CA GLY A 236 7.44 -9.49 -2.11
C GLY A 236 6.71 -9.37 -3.46
N ARG A 237 5.56 -8.67 -3.54
CA ARG A 237 4.90 -8.43 -4.83
C ARG A 237 5.66 -7.39 -5.65
N PRO A 238 5.80 -7.56 -6.98
CA PRO A 238 6.44 -6.56 -7.82
C PRO A 238 5.62 -5.27 -7.86
N VAL A 239 6.31 -4.14 -7.75
CA VAL A 239 5.72 -2.79 -7.88
C VAL A 239 5.70 -2.35 -9.32
N ILE A 240 6.75 -2.68 -10.08
CA ILE A 240 7.01 -2.20 -11.44
C ILE A 240 7.22 -3.40 -12.36
N ILE A 241 6.54 -3.38 -13.50
CA ILE A 241 6.80 -4.27 -14.63
C ILE A 241 7.34 -3.41 -15.75
N GLU A 242 8.46 -3.80 -16.33
CA GLU A 242 9.08 -3.14 -17.48
C GLU A 242 8.81 -3.93 -18.76
N LEU A 243 8.36 -3.23 -19.80
CA LEU A 243 8.33 -3.73 -21.17
C LEU A 243 9.34 -2.93 -21.96
N ASP A 244 10.50 -3.54 -22.24
CA ASP A 244 11.54 -2.85 -22.98
C ASP A 244 11.15 -2.62 -24.45
N ARG A 245 11.85 -1.69 -25.09
CA ARG A 245 11.56 -1.33 -26.47
C ARG A 245 11.78 -2.51 -27.42
N MET A 246 12.78 -3.36 -27.17
CA MET A 246 13.08 -4.52 -28.01
C MET A 246 11.99 -5.58 -27.90
N ASP A 247 11.44 -5.80 -26.70
CA ASP A 247 10.30 -6.69 -26.50
C ASP A 247 9.07 -6.22 -27.24
N LEU A 248 8.79 -4.91 -27.19
CA LEU A 248 7.69 -4.31 -27.97
C LEU A 248 7.92 -4.48 -29.47
N GLU A 249 9.10 -4.15 -30.00
CA GLU A 249 9.43 -4.31 -31.41
C GLU A 249 9.30 -5.77 -31.87
N ARG A 250 9.79 -6.71 -31.05
CA ARG A 250 9.68 -8.15 -31.32
C ARG A 250 8.23 -8.63 -31.39
N ARG A 251 7.38 -8.18 -30.46
CA ARG A 251 5.96 -8.54 -30.43
C ARG A 251 5.19 -8.01 -31.65
N PHE A 252 5.64 -6.90 -32.22
CA PHE A 252 5.09 -6.33 -33.45
C PHE A 252 5.79 -6.84 -34.72
N GLY A 253 6.70 -7.82 -34.62
CA GLY A 253 7.38 -8.41 -35.78
C GLY A 253 8.33 -7.45 -36.51
N ARG A 254 8.85 -6.43 -35.82
CA ARG A 254 9.73 -5.41 -36.44
C ARG A 254 11.22 -5.82 -36.38
N ARG A 255 11.55 -6.92 -35.73
CA ARG A 255 12.87 -7.56 -35.65
C ARG A 255 12.73 -9.08 -35.50
#